data_19b6a4918df9c472fccb53518c5ad401
#
_entry.id   19b6a4918df9c472fccb53518c5ad401
#
_cell.length_a   1.000
_cell.length_b   1.000
_cell.length_c   1.000
_cell.angle_alpha   90.00
_cell.angle_beta   90.00
_cell.angle_gamma   90.00
#
_symmetry.space_group_name_H-M   'P 1'
#
loop_
_entity.id
_entity.type
_entity.pdbx_description
1 polymer ?
#
loop_
_entity_poly.entity_id
_entity_poly.type
_entity_poly.pdbx_seq_one_letter_code
_entity_poly.pdbx_strand_id
1 'polypeptide(L)'
;MRAHFLISILFALLTLNSCKPEKEKNKSNKSPIIEQNDISSVYGIDLSHHQNNEIDSISKSTDSLSFVICKATEGVTYTDPLFLKNWKTIKERGFLRGAYHFYRSEDDPLAQAAFFLKIITGIENTDIPPIIDFEEGGIDQSKSVVEIQSSLKIFINEIEKQLKCSPIIYTDFNTGNKYLNNTYFSDYPLWIANYNGKISPDLPEIWKNKGWLIWQRKSTYKLDNQNNDFDVFNGNLSDFREFIKNSYNKK
;
A
#
# COMPACT_ATOMS: atom_id res chain seq x y z
N MET A 1 -76.16 72.67 -21.36
CA MET A 1 -76.69 73.37 -20.17
C MET A 1 -76.56 72.46 -18.97
N ARG A 2 -75.81 72.89 -18.00
CA ARG A 2 -75.68 72.47 -16.58
C ARG A 2 -75.65 70.95 -16.27
N ALA A 3 -74.41 70.53 -16.01
CA ALA A 3 -74.01 69.31 -15.33
C ALA A 3 -74.32 69.41 -13.86
N HIS A 4 -74.77 68.32 -13.22
CA HIS A 4 -74.71 68.11 -11.82
C HIS A 4 -73.86 66.93 -11.47
N PHE A 5 -72.83 67.25 -10.71
CA PHE A 5 -71.90 66.31 -10.09
C PHE A 5 -72.53 65.70 -8.85
N LEU A 6 -72.55 64.39 -8.78
CA LEU A 6 -72.83 63.70 -7.53
C LEU A 6 -71.55 62.96 -7.12
N ILE A 7 -71.01 63.45 -6.00
CA ILE A 7 -69.84 62.84 -5.33
C ILE A 7 -70.37 61.76 -4.41
N SER A 8 -70.04 60.53 -4.72
CA SER A 8 -70.22 59.39 -3.79
C SER A 8 -68.89 59.12 -3.06
N ILE A 9 -68.94 59.38 -1.76
CA ILE A 9 -67.83 59.09 -0.84
C ILE A 9 -67.91 57.61 -0.48
N LEU A 10 -66.96 56.82 -0.93
CA LEU A 10 -66.78 55.41 -0.57
C LEU A 10 -65.82 55.35 0.61
N PHE A 11 -66.28 54.93 1.74
CA PHE A 11 -65.48 54.65 2.93
C PHE A 11 -64.74 53.35 2.71
N ALA A 12 -63.42 53.39 2.49
CA ALA A 12 -62.56 52.21 2.45
C ALA A 12 -62.10 51.87 3.87
N LEU A 13 -62.61 50.77 4.42
CA LEU A 13 -62.06 50.17 5.63
C LEU A 13 -60.61 49.67 5.34
N LEU A 14 -59.61 50.30 5.94
CA LEU A 14 -58.27 49.83 6.01
C LEU A 14 -58.17 48.70 7.03
N THR A 15 -58.13 47.46 6.57
CA THR A 15 -57.70 46.32 7.39
C THR A 15 -56.19 46.31 7.45
N LEU A 16 -55.62 46.59 8.60
CA LEU A 16 -54.24 46.45 8.92
C LEU A 16 -53.89 44.97 8.98
N ASN A 17 -53.39 44.43 7.84
CA ASN A 17 -52.69 43.15 7.85
C ASN A 17 -51.29 43.33 8.44
N SER A 18 -51.15 42.88 9.69
CA SER A 18 -49.88 42.74 10.37
C SER A 18 -49.03 41.69 9.64
N CYS A 19 -48.15 42.14 8.79
CA CYS A 19 -47.06 41.31 8.26
C CYS A 19 -46.11 40.99 9.39
N LYS A 20 -46.13 39.72 9.86
CA LYS A 20 -45.04 39.18 10.64
C LYS A 20 -43.79 39.10 9.73
N PRO A 21 -42.61 39.52 10.18
CA PRO A 21 -41.42 39.32 9.41
C PRO A 21 -41.16 37.82 9.30
N GLU A 22 -41.13 37.33 8.07
CA GLU A 22 -40.67 35.99 7.72
C GLU A 22 -39.19 35.92 8.11
N LYS A 23 -38.86 35.09 9.08
CA LYS A 23 -37.47 34.78 9.40
C LYS A 23 -36.83 34.16 8.15
N GLU A 24 -36.00 34.93 7.44
CA GLU A 24 -35.07 34.40 6.50
C GLU A 24 -34.30 33.26 7.17
N LYS A 25 -34.59 32.04 6.73
CA LYS A 25 -33.76 30.90 7.01
C LYS A 25 -32.42 31.15 6.32
N ASN A 26 -31.51 31.70 7.10
CA ASN A 26 -30.10 31.74 6.77
C ASN A 26 -29.69 30.31 6.45
N LYS A 27 -29.71 29.92 5.15
CA LYS A 27 -29.04 28.75 4.65
C LYS A 27 -27.56 29.02 4.87
N SER A 28 -27.07 28.68 6.05
CA SER A 28 -25.67 28.48 6.29
C SER A 28 -25.21 27.50 5.21
N ASN A 29 -24.52 28.01 4.21
CA ASN A 29 -23.63 27.24 3.37
C ASN A 29 -22.51 26.72 4.27
N LYS A 30 -22.81 25.74 5.09
CA LYS A 30 -21.80 24.83 5.60
C LYS A 30 -21.30 24.11 4.36
N SER A 31 -20.14 24.53 3.87
CA SER A 31 -19.27 23.67 3.11
C SER A 31 -19.30 22.31 3.79
N PRO A 32 -19.44 21.19 3.05
CA PRO A 32 -19.35 19.90 3.70
C PRO A 32 -18.02 19.93 4.48
N ILE A 33 -18.14 19.84 5.80
CA ILE A 33 -17.01 19.44 6.63
C ILE A 33 -16.70 18.08 6.07
N ILE A 34 -15.66 18.01 5.21
CA ILE A 34 -14.96 16.77 4.97
C ILE A 34 -14.55 16.40 6.40
N GLU A 35 -15.28 15.46 7.00
CA GLU A 35 -14.76 14.73 8.14
C GLU A 35 -13.36 14.34 7.68
N GLN A 36 -12.35 14.93 8.28
CA GLN A 36 -11.02 14.39 8.27
C GLN A 36 -11.18 13.02 8.90
N ASN A 37 -11.52 12.03 8.06
CA ASN A 37 -11.28 10.66 8.40
C ASN A 37 -9.83 10.65 8.82
N ASP A 38 -9.57 10.39 10.09
CA ASP A 38 -8.25 10.13 10.61
C ASP A 38 -7.67 9.08 9.69
N ILE A 39 -6.84 9.52 8.74
CA ILE A 39 -6.02 8.63 7.92
C ILE A 39 -4.97 8.14 8.89
N SER A 40 -5.37 7.18 9.72
CA SER A 40 -4.43 6.50 10.59
C SER A 40 -3.47 5.78 9.66
N SER A 41 -2.25 6.28 9.59
CA SER A 41 -1.18 5.67 8.80
C SER A 41 -1.04 4.19 9.19
N VAL A 42 -0.92 3.33 8.18
CA VAL A 42 -0.80 1.89 8.39
C VAL A 42 0.68 1.54 8.41
N TYR A 43 1.14 1.10 9.55
CA TYR A 43 2.53 0.78 9.81
C TYR A 43 2.78 -0.72 9.82
N GLY A 44 3.96 -1.11 9.40
CA GLY A 44 4.44 -2.47 9.44
C GLY A 44 5.93 -2.55 9.66
N ILE A 45 6.41 -3.77 9.67
CA ILE A 45 7.83 -4.12 9.70
C ILE A 45 8.08 -5.27 8.75
N ASP A 46 9.32 -5.42 8.33
CA ASP A 46 9.75 -6.66 7.69
C ASP A 46 10.83 -7.38 8.53
N LEU A 47 10.82 -8.70 8.42
CA LEU A 47 11.60 -9.61 9.26
C LEU A 47 12.30 -10.69 8.44
N SER A 48 13.49 -11.05 8.87
CA SER A 48 14.21 -12.25 8.45
C SER A 48 14.85 -12.91 9.69
N HIS A 49 15.61 -13.96 9.48
CA HIS A 49 16.39 -14.58 10.56
C HIS A 49 17.38 -13.62 11.23
N HIS A 50 17.75 -12.50 10.60
CA HIS A 50 18.63 -11.49 11.18
C HIS A 50 18.02 -10.76 12.37
N GLN A 51 16.69 -10.63 12.41
CA GLN A 51 15.95 -10.05 13.54
C GLN A 51 15.58 -11.08 14.60
N ASN A 52 16.06 -12.32 14.50
CA ASN A 52 15.77 -13.41 15.45
C ASN A 52 14.26 -13.71 15.64
N ASN A 53 13.82 -13.86 16.89
CA ASN A 53 12.45 -14.24 17.23
C ASN A 53 11.55 -13.05 17.59
N GLU A 54 11.78 -11.87 17.05
CA GLU A 54 11.08 -10.65 17.44
C GLU A 54 9.57 -10.71 17.27
N ILE A 55 9.08 -11.50 16.32
CA ILE A 55 7.63 -11.66 16.15
C ILE A 55 6.91 -12.04 17.46
N ASP A 56 7.58 -12.71 18.39
CA ASP A 56 6.99 -13.10 19.66
C ASP A 56 6.77 -11.92 20.62
N SER A 57 7.56 -10.86 20.50
CA SER A 57 7.50 -9.66 21.35
C SER A 57 6.60 -8.57 20.76
N ILE A 58 6.37 -8.54 19.45
CA ILE A 58 5.60 -7.49 18.78
C ILE A 58 4.14 -7.53 19.24
N SER A 59 3.62 -6.39 19.67
CA SER A 59 2.21 -6.22 20.03
C SER A 59 1.49 -5.28 19.08
N LYS A 60 0.42 -5.77 18.46
CA LYS A 60 -0.42 -4.97 17.56
C LYS A 60 -1.01 -3.73 18.23
N SER A 61 -1.32 -3.80 19.50
CA SER A 61 -1.96 -2.70 20.24
C SER A 61 -0.95 -1.68 20.77
N THR A 62 0.22 -2.12 21.22
CA THR A 62 1.27 -1.24 21.77
C THR A 62 2.17 -0.64 20.72
N ASP A 63 2.48 -1.40 19.67
CA ASP A 63 3.41 -0.97 18.62
C ASP A 63 2.72 -0.29 17.44
N SER A 64 1.37 -0.24 17.46
CA SER A 64 0.54 0.35 16.39
C SER A 64 0.81 -0.24 15.00
N LEU A 65 1.32 -1.48 14.96
CA LEU A 65 1.61 -2.18 13.71
C LEU A 65 0.37 -2.90 13.18
N SER A 66 0.21 -2.91 11.88
CA SER A 66 -0.93 -3.53 11.19
C SER A 66 -0.51 -4.71 10.32
N PHE A 67 0.72 -4.73 9.84
CA PHE A 67 1.23 -5.78 8.96
C PHE A 67 2.68 -6.15 9.29
N VAL A 68 3.03 -7.37 8.91
CA VAL A 68 4.40 -7.89 9.01
C VAL A 68 4.72 -8.68 7.75
N ILE A 69 5.84 -8.38 7.12
CA ILE A 69 6.35 -9.08 5.95
C ILE A 69 7.56 -9.91 6.41
N CYS A 70 7.69 -11.16 5.96
CA CYS A 70 8.82 -12.00 6.36
C CYS A 70 9.53 -12.65 5.17
N LYS A 71 10.87 -12.76 5.28
CA LYS A 71 11.69 -13.50 4.30
C LYS A 71 11.24 -14.94 4.25
N ALA A 72 10.94 -15.43 3.05
CA ALA A 72 10.62 -16.84 2.83
C ALA A 72 11.83 -17.59 2.24
N THR A 73 12.34 -17.08 1.12
CA THR A 73 13.38 -17.76 0.36
C THR A 73 14.37 -16.79 -0.28
N GLU A 74 15.50 -17.33 -0.74
CA GLU A 74 16.48 -16.63 -1.55
C GLU A 74 17.06 -17.59 -2.59
N GLY A 75 17.16 -17.14 -3.82
CA GLY A 75 17.69 -17.96 -4.91
C GLY A 75 16.93 -19.28 -5.06
N VAL A 76 17.63 -20.35 -5.39
CA VAL A 76 17.01 -21.66 -5.66
C VAL A 76 17.09 -22.64 -4.49
N THR A 77 17.76 -22.29 -3.38
CA THR A 77 18.04 -23.26 -2.31
C THR A 77 17.82 -22.77 -0.89
N TYR A 78 17.91 -21.45 -0.65
CA TYR A 78 17.87 -20.93 0.70
C TYR A 78 16.42 -20.67 1.17
N THR A 79 16.04 -21.28 2.28
CA THR A 79 14.82 -20.95 3.01
C THR A 79 15.19 -20.27 4.31
N ASP A 80 14.54 -19.14 4.64
CA ASP A 80 14.76 -18.49 5.91
C ASP A 80 14.35 -19.43 7.06
N PRO A 81 15.25 -19.72 8.02
CA PRO A 81 15.00 -20.71 9.07
C PRO A 81 13.84 -20.33 10.01
N LEU A 82 13.47 -19.04 10.06
CA LEU A 82 12.37 -18.56 10.88
C LEU A 82 11.06 -18.39 10.09
N PHE A 83 11.07 -18.61 8.77
CA PHE A 83 9.90 -18.34 7.94
C PHE A 83 8.64 -19.05 8.43
N LEU A 84 8.66 -20.35 8.60
CA LEU A 84 7.46 -21.10 8.99
C LEU A 84 6.91 -20.66 10.34
N LYS A 85 7.79 -20.36 11.31
CA LYS A 85 7.40 -19.81 12.60
C LYS A 85 6.77 -18.44 12.45
N ASN A 86 7.46 -17.53 11.77
CA ASN A 86 7.00 -16.15 11.55
C ASN A 86 5.67 -16.14 10.79
N TRP A 87 5.57 -16.91 9.70
CA TRP A 87 4.38 -17.00 8.87
C TRP A 87 3.13 -17.40 9.65
N LYS A 88 3.27 -18.40 10.53
CA LYS A 88 2.20 -18.85 11.41
C LYS A 88 1.86 -17.80 12.47
N THR A 89 2.88 -17.32 13.20
CA THR A 89 2.70 -16.42 14.34
C THR A 89 2.12 -15.08 13.93
N ILE A 90 2.53 -14.52 12.78
CA ILE A 90 1.99 -13.25 12.24
C ILE A 90 0.48 -13.34 12.10
N LYS A 91 -0.02 -14.43 11.49
CA LYS A 91 -1.46 -14.67 11.30
C LYS A 91 -2.19 -14.86 12.62
N GLU A 92 -1.66 -15.70 13.53
CA GLU A 92 -2.26 -15.98 14.84
C GLU A 92 -2.39 -14.72 15.69
N ARG A 93 -1.49 -13.77 15.52
CA ARG A 93 -1.52 -12.45 16.19
C ARG A 93 -2.40 -11.42 15.49
N GLY A 94 -3.01 -11.78 14.36
CA GLY A 94 -3.98 -10.96 13.65
C GLY A 94 -3.38 -9.83 12.82
N PHE A 95 -2.09 -9.88 12.49
CA PHE A 95 -1.47 -8.99 11.51
C PHE A 95 -1.84 -9.40 10.08
N LEU A 96 -1.87 -8.45 9.16
CA LEU A 96 -1.74 -8.74 7.75
C LEU A 96 -0.33 -9.27 7.51
N ARG A 97 -0.20 -10.41 6.83
CA ARG A 97 1.10 -11.03 6.61
C ARG A 97 1.49 -11.02 5.14
N GLY A 98 2.78 -10.88 4.89
CA GLY A 98 3.39 -10.98 3.58
C GLY A 98 4.64 -11.87 3.60
N ALA A 99 5.00 -12.40 2.43
CA ALA A 99 6.22 -13.18 2.25
C ALA A 99 7.02 -12.65 1.08
N TYR A 100 8.34 -12.56 1.25
CA TYR A 100 9.22 -12.15 0.16
C TYR A 100 10.26 -13.18 -0.22
N HIS A 101 10.64 -13.14 -1.50
CA HIS A 101 11.72 -13.89 -2.10
C HIS A 101 12.84 -12.94 -2.49
N PHE A 102 14.04 -13.15 -1.98
CA PHE A 102 15.23 -12.42 -2.40
C PHE A 102 15.73 -12.99 -3.74
N TYR A 103 15.54 -12.20 -4.79
CA TYR A 103 15.84 -12.61 -6.16
C TYR A 103 17.32 -12.59 -6.46
N ARG A 104 17.83 -13.69 -7.02
CA ARG A 104 19.21 -13.84 -7.49
C ARG A 104 19.24 -13.88 -9.01
N SER A 105 19.88 -12.89 -9.64
CA SER A 105 19.89 -12.80 -11.10
C SER A 105 20.79 -13.85 -11.77
N GLU A 106 21.71 -14.47 -11.02
CA GLU A 106 22.53 -15.58 -11.48
C GLU A 106 21.77 -16.90 -11.62
N ASP A 107 20.73 -17.09 -10.83
CA ASP A 107 19.95 -18.33 -10.76
C ASP A 107 18.90 -18.42 -11.87
N ASP A 108 18.46 -19.66 -12.19
CA ASP A 108 17.36 -19.89 -13.12
C ASP A 108 16.03 -19.33 -12.58
N PRO A 109 15.34 -18.44 -13.31
CA PRO A 109 14.14 -17.76 -12.81
C PRO A 109 12.95 -18.69 -12.57
N LEU A 110 12.79 -19.77 -13.36
CA LEU A 110 11.72 -20.74 -13.15
C LEU A 110 11.99 -21.62 -11.93
N ALA A 111 13.26 -21.99 -11.70
CA ALA A 111 13.65 -22.74 -10.51
C ALA A 111 13.42 -21.89 -9.24
N GLN A 112 13.78 -20.61 -9.25
CA GLN A 112 13.50 -19.68 -8.14
C GLN A 112 11.99 -19.55 -7.89
N ALA A 113 11.20 -19.35 -8.95
CA ALA A 113 9.74 -19.24 -8.82
C ALA A 113 9.13 -20.53 -8.24
N ALA A 114 9.52 -21.68 -8.74
CA ALA A 114 9.04 -22.97 -8.23
C ALA A 114 9.43 -23.20 -6.76
N PHE A 115 10.66 -22.80 -6.38
CA PHE A 115 11.13 -22.91 -5.01
C PHE A 115 10.36 -21.98 -4.06
N PHE A 116 10.19 -20.73 -4.42
CA PHE A 116 9.40 -19.76 -3.62
C PHE A 116 7.96 -20.23 -3.45
N LEU A 117 7.28 -20.58 -4.53
CA LEU A 117 5.90 -21.11 -4.52
C LEU A 117 5.74 -22.35 -3.63
N LYS A 118 6.72 -23.24 -3.64
CA LYS A 118 6.73 -24.43 -2.78
C LYS A 118 6.79 -24.06 -1.30
N ILE A 119 7.52 -23.02 -0.93
CA ILE A 119 7.71 -22.63 0.47
C ILE A 119 6.52 -21.82 0.99
N ILE A 120 5.93 -20.95 0.16
CA ILE A 120 4.76 -20.13 0.54
C ILE A 120 3.43 -20.88 0.35
N THR A 121 3.44 -22.21 0.33
CA THR A 121 2.21 -22.99 0.30
C THR A 121 1.30 -22.57 1.45
N GLY A 122 0.01 -22.30 1.14
CA GLY A 122 -0.95 -21.81 2.13
C GLY A 122 -1.00 -20.27 2.22
N ILE A 123 -0.44 -19.55 1.23
CA ILE A 123 -0.81 -18.16 1.00
C ILE A 123 -2.28 -18.07 0.64
N GLU A 124 -2.99 -17.12 1.24
CA GLU A 124 -4.42 -16.93 1.07
C GLU A 124 -4.71 -15.59 0.39
N ASN A 125 -5.90 -15.42 -0.17
CA ASN A 125 -6.32 -14.16 -0.79
C ASN A 125 -6.56 -13.01 0.21
N THR A 126 -6.32 -13.26 1.48
CA THR A 126 -6.32 -12.28 2.57
C THR A 126 -4.91 -11.89 3.01
N ASP A 127 -3.89 -12.57 2.49
CA ASP A 127 -2.48 -12.27 2.72
C ASP A 127 -2.00 -11.21 1.71
N ILE A 128 -0.98 -10.45 2.08
CA ILE A 128 -0.30 -9.53 1.17
C ILE A 128 0.24 -10.35 -0.03
N PRO A 129 0.03 -9.89 -1.28
CA PRO A 129 0.56 -10.60 -2.45
C PRO A 129 2.04 -10.93 -2.31
N PRO A 130 2.53 -12.00 -2.98
CA PRO A 130 3.93 -12.35 -2.96
C PRO A 130 4.83 -11.17 -3.32
N ILE A 131 5.95 -11.06 -2.65
CA ILE A 131 6.87 -9.94 -2.82
C ILE A 131 8.17 -10.45 -3.46
N ILE A 132 8.65 -9.74 -4.45
CA ILE A 132 9.93 -9.96 -5.11
C ILE A 132 10.89 -8.90 -4.61
N ASP A 133 11.83 -9.32 -3.81
CA ASP A 133 12.89 -8.47 -3.27
C ASP A 133 14.04 -8.42 -4.29
N PHE A 134 14.11 -7.29 -5.00
CA PHE A 134 15.04 -7.05 -6.09
C PHE A 134 16.02 -5.94 -5.72
N GLU A 135 17.20 -6.34 -5.25
CA GLU A 135 18.24 -5.45 -4.76
C GLU A 135 19.59 -5.68 -5.46
N GLU A 136 20.48 -4.69 -5.39
CA GLU A 136 21.83 -4.78 -5.98
C GLU A 136 22.60 -5.99 -5.45
N GLY A 137 22.41 -6.39 -4.19
CA GLY A 137 23.03 -7.57 -3.59
C GLY A 137 22.64 -8.91 -4.23
N GLY A 138 21.53 -8.95 -4.98
CA GLY A 138 21.06 -10.11 -5.75
C GLY A 138 21.45 -10.09 -7.23
N ILE A 139 22.20 -9.06 -7.68
CA ILE A 139 22.47 -8.85 -9.10
C ILE A 139 23.86 -9.34 -9.49
N ASP A 140 23.91 -10.26 -10.45
CA ASP A 140 25.13 -10.63 -11.14
C ASP A 140 25.57 -9.50 -12.09
N GLN A 141 26.61 -8.78 -11.70
CA GLN A 141 27.13 -7.63 -12.44
C GLN A 141 27.75 -8.00 -13.80
N SER A 142 27.94 -9.30 -14.09
CA SER A 142 28.41 -9.77 -15.39
C SER A 142 27.33 -9.81 -16.46
N LYS A 143 26.04 -9.79 -16.04
CA LYS A 143 24.88 -9.80 -16.93
C LYS A 143 24.49 -8.40 -17.36
N SER A 144 24.03 -8.27 -18.59
CA SER A 144 23.44 -7.01 -19.07
C SER A 144 22.09 -6.74 -18.40
N VAL A 145 21.69 -5.47 -18.34
CA VAL A 145 20.36 -5.06 -17.83
C VAL A 145 19.23 -5.78 -18.57
N VAL A 146 19.36 -6.00 -19.88
CA VAL A 146 18.35 -6.69 -20.68
C VAL A 146 18.19 -8.16 -20.29
N GLU A 147 19.30 -8.86 -20.04
CA GLU A 147 19.26 -10.25 -19.55
C GLU A 147 18.62 -10.35 -18.18
N ILE A 148 19.01 -9.46 -17.24
CA ILE A 148 18.43 -9.38 -15.90
C ILE A 148 16.92 -9.13 -15.96
N GLN A 149 16.49 -8.14 -16.76
CA GLN A 149 15.07 -7.83 -16.95
C GLN A 149 14.29 -9.00 -17.57
N SER A 150 14.87 -9.68 -18.54
CA SER A 150 14.23 -10.83 -19.19
C SER A 150 14.05 -11.99 -18.23
N SER A 151 15.07 -12.27 -17.43
CA SER A 151 15.04 -13.30 -16.39
C SER A 151 14.00 -12.96 -15.30
N LEU A 152 13.99 -11.73 -14.80
CA LEU A 152 13.00 -11.28 -13.81
C LEU A 152 11.57 -11.35 -14.33
N LYS A 153 11.33 -11.01 -15.61
CA LYS A 153 10.00 -11.15 -16.23
C LYS A 153 9.52 -12.61 -16.26
N ILE A 154 10.41 -13.55 -16.52
CA ILE A 154 10.09 -14.99 -16.48
C ILE A 154 9.65 -15.40 -15.07
N PHE A 155 10.39 -14.97 -14.04
CA PHE A 155 10.06 -15.21 -12.64
C PHE A 155 8.68 -14.65 -12.28
N ILE A 156 8.45 -13.36 -12.57
CA ILE A 156 7.18 -12.66 -12.32
C ILE A 156 6.01 -13.39 -12.99
N ASN A 157 6.14 -13.71 -14.27
CA ASN A 157 5.09 -14.37 -15.05
C ASN A 157 4.73 -15.74 -14.48
N GLU A 158 5.70 -16.49 -13.96
CA GLU A 158 5.42 -17.80 -13.35
C GLU A 158 4.68 -17.63 -12.01
N ILE A 159 5.06 -16.66 -11.17
CA ILE A 159 4.32 -16.33 -9.94
C ILE A 159 2.87 -15.95 -10.26
N GLU A 160 2.65 -15.05 -11.21
CA GLU A 160 1.29 -14.63 -11.63
C GLU A 160 0.47 -15.80 -12.17
N LYS A 161 1.08 -16.65 -12.98
CA LYS A 161 0.41 -17.82 -13.57
C LYS A 161 -0.07 -18.80 -12.51
N GLN A 162 0.73 -19.05 -11.48
CA GLN A 162 0.43 -20.04 -10.44
C GLN A 162 -0.53 -19.51 -9.38
N LEU A 163 -0.36 -18.27 -8.94
CA LEU A 163 -1.14 -17.70 -7.84
C LEU A 163 -2.32 -16.83 -8.30
N LYS A 164 -2.39 -16.52 -9.61
CA LYS A 164 -3.43 -15.63 -10.19
C LYS A 164 -3.49 -14.26 -9.49
N CYS A 165 -2.36 -13.79 -9.01
CA CYS A 165 -2.23 -12.47 -8.40
C CYS A 165 -0.99 -11.75 -8.91
N SER A 166 -1.04 -10.40 -8.89
CA SER A 166 0.15 -9.58 -9.18
C SER A 166 1.06 -9.54 -7.98
N PRO A 167 2.34 -9.91 -8.13
CA PRO A 167 3.31 -9.70 -7.05
C PRO A 167 3.61 -8.22 -6.85
N ILE A 168 4.19 -7.91 -5.69
CA ILE A 168 4.74 -6.60 -5.36
C ILE A 168 6.24 -6.65 -5.67
N ILE A 169 6.79 -5.58 -6.25
CA ILE A 169 8.25 -5.44 -6.42
C ILE A 169 8.78 -4.56 -5.30
N TYR A 170 9.72 -5.10 -4.50
CA TYR A 170 10.55 -4.31 -3.60
C TYR A 170 11.88 -3.99 -4.29
N THR A 171 12.31 -2.74 -4.15
CA THR A 171 13.63 -2.28 -4.62
C THR A 171 14.00 -0.95 -3.96
N ASP A 172 15.27 -0.55 -4.05
CA ASP A 172 15.72 0.79 -3.72
C ASP A 172 15.73 1.73 -4.94
N PHE A 173 15.90 3.02 -4.69
CA PHE A 173 15.91 4.05 -5.73
C PHE A 173 16.96 3.82 -6.83
N ASN A 174 18.19 3.43 -6.46
CA ASN A 174 19.30 3.28 -7.40
C ASN A 174 19.16 2.01 -8.23
N THR A 175 18.87 0.89 -7.58
CA THR A 175 18.64 -0.41 -8.21
C THR A 175 17.46 -0.35 -9.16
N GLY A 176 16.35 0.28 -8.74
CA GLY A 176 15.17 0.48 -9.56
C GLY A 176 15.47 1.30 -10.83
N ASN A 177 16.18 2.42 -10.71
CA ASN A 177 16.56 3.23 -11.88
C ASN A 177 17.55 2.52 -12.80
N LYS A 178 18.48 1.76 -12.26
CA LYS A 178 19.53 1.09 -13.04
C LYS A 178 19.01 -0.13 -13.79
N TYR A 179 18.24 -0.97 -13.11
CA TYR A 179 17.86 -2.29 -13.64
C TYR A 179 16.39 -2.42 -14.01
N LEU A 180 15.48 -1.66 -13.40
CA LEU A 180 14.04 -1.76 -13.66
C LEU A 180 13.50 -0.59 -14.52
N ASN A 181 14.32 -0.04 -15.39
CA ASN A 181 13.99 1.12 -16.24
C ASN A 181 13.06 0.81 -17.43
N ASN A 182 12.41 -0.35 -17.45
CA ASN A 182 11.43 -0.75 -18.46
C ASN A 182 10.01 -0.59 -17.89
N THR A 183 9.12 0.06 -18.63
CA THR A 183 7.73 0.35 -18.20
C THR A 183 6.92 -0.88 -17.80
N TYR A 184 7.27 -2.07 -18.29
CA TYR A 184 6.68 -3.33 -17.84
C TYR A 184 6.65 -3.46 -16.31
N PHE A 185 7.74 -3.06 -15.63
CA PHE A 185 7.82 -3.20 -14.19
C PHE A 185 6.93 -2.20 -13.44
N SER A 186 6.62 -1.05 -14.04
CA SER A 186 5.73 -0.05 -13.41
C SER A 186 4.26 -0.46 -13.38
N ASP A 187 3.88 -1.56 -13.99
CA ASP A 187 2.55 -2.15 -13.86
C ASP A 187 2.38 -2.97 -12.57
N TYR A 188 3.48 -3.19 -11.86
CA TYR A 188 3.51 -3.84 -10.56
C TYR A 188 3.57 -2.83 -9.42
N PRO A 189 2.85 -3.09 -8.30
CA PRO A 189 2.92 -2.26 -7.11
C PRO A 189 4.35 -2.20 -6.57
N LEU A 190 4.76 -1.00 -6.13
CA LEU A 190 6.11 -0.77 -5.63
C LEU A 190 6.16 -0.75 -4.10
N TRP A 191 7.01 -1.56 -3.51
CA TRP A 191 7.53 -1.37 -2.16
C TRP A 191 8.93 -0.78 -2.27
N ILE A 192 9.09 0.49 -1.88
CA ILE A 192 10.33 1.25 -2.06
C ILE A 192 11.13 1.35 -0.77
N ALA A 193 12.41 0.95 -0.80
CA ALA A 193 13.37 1.30 0.24
C ALA A 193 13.98 2.68 -0.04
N ASN A 194 13.72 3.64 0.85
CA ASN A 194 14.27 4.98 0.69
C ASN A 194 14.34 5.72 2.02
N TYR A 195 15.54 5.82 2.58
CA TYR A 195 15.81 6.37 3.92
C TYR A 195 16.18 7.85 3.88
N ASN A 196 15.46 8.64 3.06
CA ASN A 196 15.79 10.03 2.75
C ASN A 196 15.41 11.04 3.84
N GLY A 197 14.70 10.64 4.89
CA GLY A 197 14.24 11.52 5.98
C GLY A 197 13.13 12.51 5.59
N LYS A 198 12.61 12.43 4.35
CA LYS A 198 11.53 13.28 3.84
C LYS A 198 10.15 12.78 4.28
N ILE A 199 9.11 13.49 3.85
CA ILE A 199 7.70 13.11 4.09
C ILE A 199 7.19 12.07 3.07
N SER A 200 7.93 11.86 1.98
CA SER A 200 7.63 10.89 0.93
C SER A 200 8.92 10.31 0.36
N PRO A 201 8.90 9.10 -0.21
CA PRO A 201 10.08 8.50 -0.82
C PRO A 201 10.42 9.15 -2.17
N ASP A 202 11.70 9.12 -2.52
CA ASP A 202 12.14 9.34 -3.89
C ASP A 202 11.88 8.04 -4.69
N LEU A 203 11.26 8.15 -5.87
CA LEU A 203 10.83 6.99 -6.66
C LEU A 203 11.69 6.81 -7.91
N PRO A 204 11.99 5.56 -8.31
CA PRO A 204 12.56 5.29 -9.62
C PRO A 204 11.69 5.88 -10.73
N GLU A 205 12.32 6.30 -11.83
CA GLU A 205 11.69 7.11 -12.89
C GLU A 205 10.36 6.53 -13.39
N ILE A 206 10.31 5.21 -13.62
CA ILE A 206 9.13 4.54 -14.17
C ILE A 206 7.92 4.54 -13.21
N TRP A 207 8.13 4.68 -11.89
CA TRP A 207 7.06 4.75 -10.89
C TRP A 207 6.65 6.17 -10.50
N LYS A 208 7.31 7.21 -10.98
CA LYS A 208 6.98 8.61 -10.61
C LYS A 208 5.51 8.95 -10.81
N ASN A 209 4.89 8.46 -11.89
CA ASN A 209 3.48 8.71 -12.19
C ASN A 209 2.52 7.63 -11.64
N LYS A 210 3.05 6.51 -11.16
CA LYS A 210 2.27 5.38 -10.59
C LYS A 210 2.21 5.44 -9.07
N GLY A 211 3.23 6.04 -8.44
CA GLY A 211 3.36 6.11 -7.00
C GLY A 211 3.97 4.85 -6.38
N TRP A 212 3.80 4.74 -5.10
CA TRP A 212 4.28 3.63 -4.29
C TRP A 212 3.14 3.03 -3.46
N LEU A 213 3.26 1.75 -3.13
CA LEU A 213 2.31 1.03 -2.29
C LEU A 213 2.78 0.97 -0.84
N ILE A 214 4.02 0.55 -0.62
CA ILE A 214 4.67 0.46 0.69
C ILE A 214 6.00 1.19 0.61
N TRP A 215 6.37 1.85 1.70
CA TRP A 215 7.63 2.53 1.86
C TRP A 215 8.39 2.01 3.07
N GLN A 216 9.50 1.33 2.84
CA GLN A 216 10.47 1.02 3.90
C GLN A 216 11.25 2.29 4.20
N ARG A 217 10.86 2.93 5.29
CA ARG A 217 11.25 4.31 5.63
C ARG A 217 12.50 4.40 6.49
N LYS A 218 12.78 3.35 7.26
CA LYS A 218 13.91 3.28 8.19
C LYS A 218 14.36 1.84 8.33
N SER A 219 15.66 1.65 8.58
CA SER A 219 16.28 0.37 8.97
C SER A 219 16.72 0.34 10.45
N THR A 220 16.24 1.31 11.25
CA THR A 220 16.68 1.49 12.64
C THR A 220 15.51 1.73 13.59
N TYR A 221 14.34 1.18 13.24
CA TYR A 221 13.17 1.24 14.11
C TYR A 221 13.39 0.32 15.31
N LYS A 222 13.24 0.87 16.52
CA LYS A 222 13.50 0.13 17.75
C LYS A 222 12.26 -0.61 18.22
N LEU A 223 12.35 -1.95 18.23
CA LEU A 223 11.44 -2.84 18.95
C LEU A 223 12.32 -3.67 19.91
N ASP A 224 11.96 -3.71 21.18
CA ASP A 224 12.69 -4.49 22.22
C ASP A 224 14.23 -4.35 22.16
N ASN A 225 14.71 -3.11 21.92
CA ASN A 225 16.13 -2.76 21.78
C ASN A 225 16.83 -3.29 20.52
N GLN A 226 16.14 -3.93 19.59
CA GLN A 226 16.66 -4.32 18.29
C GLN A 226 16.29 -3.32 17.20
N ASN A 227 17.09 -3.26 16.14
CA ASN A 227 16.78 -2.48 14.94
C ASN A 227 15.96 -3.33 13.97
N ASN A 228 14.90 -2.75 13.48
CA ASN A 228 14.03 -3.33 12.47
C ASN A 228 13.83 -2.37 11.33
N ASP A 229 13.45 -2.91 10.21
CA ASP A 229 12.95 -2.14 9.10
C ASP A 229 11.52 -1.67 9.42
N PHE A 230 11.22 -0.42 9.07
CA PHE A 230 9.94 0.20 9.36
C PHE A 230 9.24 0.62 8.09
N ASP A 231 8.05 0.09 7.92
CA ASP A 231 7.25 0.22 6.72
C ASP A 231 6.01 1.06 6.94
N VAL A 232 5.64 1.79 5.89
CA VAL A 232 4.41 2.59 5.83
C VAL A 232 3.64 2.21 4.58
N PHE A 233 2.38 1.83 4.72
CA PHE A 233 1.48 1.66 3.58
C PHE A 233 0.91 3.02 3.15
N ASN A 234 0.76 3.24 1.85
CA ASN A 234 0.26 4.48 1.27
C ASN A 234 -1.28 4.51 1.27
N GLY A 235 -1.88 4.66 2.42
CA GLY A 235 -3.33 4.68 2.61
C GLY A 235 -3.75 4.26 4.01
N ASN A 236 -5.03 4.03 4.21
CA ASN A 236 -5.56 3.50 5.45
C ASN A 236 -5.71 1.96 5.42
N LEU A 237 -6.08 1.35 6.54
CA LEU A 237 -6.20 -0.11 6.65
C LEU A 237 -7.30 -0.71 5.74
N SER A 238 -8.37 0.05 5.47
CA SER A 238 -9.41 -0.38 4.53
C SER A 238 -8.86 -0.44 3.10
N ASP A 239 -8.10 0.59 2.71
CA ASP A 239 -7.46 0.66 1.39
C ASP A 239 -6.47 -0.50 1.21
N PHE A 240 -5.72 -0.86 2.27
CA PHE A 240 -4.78 -1.98 2.19
C PHE A 240 -5.49 -3.32 2.02
N ARG A 241 -6.57 -3.54 2.75
CA ARG A 241 -7.38 -4.76 2.60
C ARG A 241 -8.05 -4.85 1.23
N GLU A 242 -8.51 -3.73 0.70
CA GLU A 242 -9.07 -3.66 -0.64
C GLU A 242 -8.01 -3.93 -1.71
N PHE A 243 -6.82 -3.35 -1.58
CA PHE A 243 -5.68 -3.67 -2.44
C PHE A 243 -5.38 -5.18 -2.45
N ILE A 244 -5.25 -5.79 -1.27
CA ILE A 244 -4.99 -7.24 -1.14
C ILE A 244 -6.07 -8.03 -1.89
N LYS A 245 -7.34 -7.78 -1.60
CA LYS A 245 -8.48 -8.47 -2.24
C LYS A 245 -8.47 -8.32 -3.76
N ASN A 246 -8.19 -7.12 -4.27
CA ASN A 246 -8.18 -6.83 -5.71
C ASN A 246 -6.99 -7.47 -6.42
N SER A 247 -5.87 -7.64 -5.74
CA SER A 247 -4.66 -8.28 -6.30
C SER A 247 -4.87 -9.74 -6.68
N TYR A 248 -5.76 -10.47 -6.00
CA TYR A 248 -6.11 -11.87 -6.28
C TYR A 248 -7.33 -12.04 -7.22
N ASN A 249 -7.93 -10.95 -7.67
CA ASN A 249 -9.08 -10.98 -8.59
C ASN A 249 -8.71 -10.67 -10.05
N LYS A 250 -7.43 -10.72 -10.41
CA LYS A 250 -7.02 -10.57 -11.82
C LYS A 250 -7.55 -11.74 -12.63
N LYS A 251 -8.43 -11.43 -13.59
CA LYS A 251 -8.97 -12.39 -14.56
C LYS A 251 -7.94 -12.77 -15.62
#